data_f3b70ae63a8387742e899b7aea71db01
#
_entry.id   f3b70ae63a8387742e899b7aea71db01
#
_cell.length_a   1.000
_cell.length_b   1.000
_cell.length_c   1.000
_cell.angle_alpha   90.00
_cell.angle_beta   90.00
_cell.angle_gamma   90.00
#
_symmetry.space_group_name_H-M   'P 1'
#
loop_
_entity.id
_entity.type
_entity.pdbx_description
1 polymer ?
#
loop_
_entity_poly.entity_id
_entity_poly.type
_entity_poly.pdbx_seq_one_letter_code
_entity_poly.pdbx_strand_id
1 'polypeptide(L)'
;MKHLFPSTALALLIGLGLSSMSTNTFAANSWDNLQPDRDEVIASLNVVELLKRHHYSKPPLDDARSVIIYDSYLKLLDPSRSYFLASDIAEFDKWKTQFDDFLKSGDLQPAFTIYKRYLDRVKARLDFALGELDKGVDKLDTAYFTRLVLNWR
;
A
#
# COMPACT_ATOMS: atom_id res chain seq x y z
N MET A 1 -10.73 -50.87 69.74
CA MET A 1 -11.61 -50.15 68.77
C MET A 1 -10.71 -49.42 67.84
N LYS A 2 -10.65 -49.86 66.57
CA LYS A 2 -9.66 -49.45 65.58
C LYS A 2 -10.30 -48.39 64.67
N HIS A 3 -9.79 -47.19 64.62
CA HIS A 3 -10.17 -46.21 63.68
C HIS A 3 -9.15 -46.17 62.53
N LEU A 4 -9.56 -46.64 61.35
CA LEU A 4 -8.86 -46.54 60.11
C LEU A 4 -9.14 -45.14 59.55
N PHE A 5 -8.09 -44.38 59.23
CA PHE A 5 -8.16 -43.19 58.38
C PHE A 5 -7.73 -43.57 56.96
N PRO A 6 -8.52 -43.26 55.94
CA PRO A 6 -8.06 -43.41 54.57
C PRO A 6 -7.23 -42.22 54.17
N SER A 7 -6.10 -42.51 53.54
CA SER A 7 -5.13 -41.60 52.95
C SER A 7 -5.75 -40.91 51.75
N THR A 8 -5.92 -39.62 51.85
CA THR A 8 -6.30 -38.79 50.70
C THR A 8 -5.07 -38.41 49.87
N ALA A 9 -4.97 -38.99 48.69
CA ALA A 9 -3.97 -38.64 47.70
C ALA A 9 -4.23 -37.20 47.16
N LEU A 10 -3.27 -36.32 47.48
CA LEU A 10 -3.24 -34.96 46.95
C LEU A 10 -2.73 -35.00 45.50
N ALA A 11 -3.64 -34.97 44.54
CA ALA A 11 -3.31 -34.84 43.13
C ALA A 11 -2.88 -33.41 42.81
N LEU A 12 -1.59 -33.21 42.59
CA LEU A 12 -1.00 -31.95 42.17
C LEU A 12 -1.27 -31.77 40.65
N LEU A 13 -2.29 -30.98 40.31
CA LEU A 13 -2.57 -30.57 38.97
C LEU A 13 -1.55 -29.49 38.56
N ILE A 14 -0.49 -29.93 37.85
CA ILE A 14 0.42 -29.02 37.13
C ILE A 14 -0.34 -28.51 35.92
N GLY A 15 -0.93 -27.32 36.04
CA GLY A 15 -1.49 -26.60 34.92
C GLY A 15 -0.37 -26.15 33.96
N LEU A 16 -0.18 -26.87 32.85
CA LEU A 16 0.60 -26.35 31.73
C LEU A 16 -0.16 -25.16 31.15
N GLY A 17 0.27 -23.97 31.54
CA GLY A 17 -0.11 -22.73 30.83
C GLY A 17 0.45 -22.77 29.43
N LEU A 18 -0.36 -23.16 28.45
CA LEU A 18 -0.11 -22.91 27.05
C LEU A 18 -0.22 -21.38 26.84
N SER A 19 0.91 -20.70 26.96
CA SER A 19 1.04 -19.35 26.50
C SER A 19 0.76 -19.36 25.00
N SER A 20 -0.44 -18.94 24.62
CA SER A 20 -0.79 -18.66 23.23
C SER A 20 0.15 -17.55 22.74
N MET A 21 1.23 -17.91 22.09
CA MET A 21 1.98 -16.99 21.25
C MET A 21 1.02 -16.51 20.18
N SER A 22 0.48 -15.32 20.38
CA SER A 22 -0.21 -14.60 19.32
C SER A 22 0.83 -14.35 18.23
N THR A 23 0.86 -15.23 17.24
CA THR A 23 1.52 -14.91 15.98
C THR A 23 0.79 -13.72 15.42
N ASN A 24 1.42 -12.55 15.44
CA ASN A 24 1.00 -11.42 14.66
C ASN A 24 1.07 -11.86 13.19
N THR A 25 -0.01 -12.46 12.72
CA THR A 25 -0.25 -12.67 11.31
C THR A 25 -0.37 -11.25 10.76
N PHE A 26 0.67 -10.74 10.10
CA PHE A 26 0.56 -9.55 9.30
C PHE A 26 -0.61 -9.80 8.35
N ALA A 27 -1.70 -9.06 8.58
CA ALA A 27 -2.93 -9.22 7.85
C ALA A 27 -2.61 -9.16 6.35
N ALA A 28 -3.00 -10.18 5.61
CA ALA A 28 -2.94 -10.20 4.16
C ALA A 28 -3.51 -8.89 3.64
N ASN A 29 -2.72 -8.19 2.84
CA ASN A 29 -2.95 -6.96 2.10
C ASN A 29 -4.25 -6.22 2.47
N SER A 30 -4.19 -5.39 3.53
CA SER A 30 -5.35 -4.61 4.01
C SER A 30 -5.89 -3.65 2.95
N TRP A 31 -5.13 -3.40 1.86
CA TRP A 31 -5.52 -2.52 0.77
C TRP A 31 -6.22 -3.19 -0.41
N ASP A 32 -6.36 -4.52 -0.43
CA ASP A 32 -7.12 -5.20 -1.50
C ASP A 32 -8.56 -4.70 -1.56
N ASN A 33 -9.14 -4.38 -0.40
CA ASN A 33 -10.49 -3.84 -0.25
C ASN A 33 -10.55 -2.30 -0.29
N LEU A 34 -9.41 -1.63 -0.56
CA LEU A 34 -9.37 -0.17 -0.65
C LEU A 34 -10.17 0.29 -1.87
N GLN A 35 -11.23 1.02 -1.63
CA GLN A 35 -12.13 1.58 -2.63
C GLN A 35 -12.46 3.02 -2.24
N PRO A 36 -12.71 3.91 -3.20
CA PRO A 36 -13.19 5.24 -2.89
C PRO A 36 -14.52 5.15 -2.16
N ASP A 37 -14.64 5.86 -1.06
CA ASP A 37 -15.89 6.00 -0.34
C ASP A 37 -16.71 7.20 -0.87
N ARG A 38 -17.91 7.35 -0.35
CA ARG A 38 -18.83 8.41 -0.78
C ARG A 38 -18.28 9.81 -0.44
N ASP A 39 -17.61 9.95 0.69
CA ASP A 39 -17.13 11.26 1.15
C ASP A 39 -15.94 11.71 0.29
N GLU A 40 -15.06 10.81 -0.12
CA GLU A 40 -13.96 11.08 -1.06
C GLU A 40 -14.48 11.49 -2.43
N VAL A 41 -15.51 10.81 -2.94
CA VAL A 41 -16.17 11.17 -4.21
C VAL A 41 -16.79 12.58 -4.11
N ILE A 42 -17.53 12.88 -3.05
CA ILE A 42 -18.12 14.19 -2.84
C ILE A 42 -17.05 15.26 -2.69
N ALA A 43 -15.97 14.98 -1.95
CA ALA A 43 -14.86 15.91 -1.79
C ALA A 43 -14.20 16.22 -3.15
N SER A 44 -13.97 15.21 -3.98
CA SER A 44 -13.41 15.37 -5.34
C SER A 44 -14.29 16.27 -6.21
N LEU A 45 -15.60 16.01 -6.26
CA LEU A 45 -16.54 16.83 -7.02
C LEU A 45 -16.60 18.28 -6.53
N ASN A 46 -16.58 18.49 -5.21
CA ASN A 46 -16.55 19.82 -4.61
C ASN A 46 -15.27 20.59 -4.99
N VAL A 47 -14.11 19.92 -4.99
CA VAL A 47 -12.84 20.54 -5.42
C VAL A 47 -12.91 20.96 -6.88
N VAL A 48 -13.44 20.11 -7.78
CA VAL A 48 -13.63 20.45 -9.20
C VAL A 48 -14.53 21.66 -9.37
N GLU A 49 -15.65 21.70 -8.64
CA GLU A 49 -16.60 22.82 -8.70
C GLU A 49 -15.99 24.12 -8.14
N LEU A 50 -15.25 24.03 -7.04
CA LEU A 50 -14.53 25.17 -6.46
C LEU A 50 -13.51 25.75 -7.45
N LEU A 51 -12.74 24.89 -8.11
CA LEU A 51 -11.77 25.31 -9.13
C LEU A 51 -12.45 25.99 -10.30
N LYS A 52 -13.57 25.47 -10.81
CA LYS A 52 -14.34 26.08 -11.90
C LYS A 52 -14.85 27.47 -11.55
N ARG A 53 -15.32 27.66 -10.31
CA ARG A 53 -15.94 28.93 -9.88
C ARG A 53 -14.94 29.97 -9.41
N HIS A 54 -13.93 29.56 -8.66
CA HIS A 54 -13.10 30.48 -7.86
C HIS A 54 -11.63 30.52 -8.29
N HIS A 55 -11.17 29.63 -9.19
CA HIS A 55 -9.80 29.69 -9.64
C HIS A 55 -9.55 30.97 -10.47
N TYR A 56 -8.49 31.69 -10.13
CA TYR A 56 -8.14 32.98 -10.76
C TYR A 56 -8.11 32.93 -12.30
N SER A 57 -7.47 31.92 -12.89
CA SER A 57 -7.31 31.82 -14.35
C SER A 57 -8.38 30.92 -15.01
N LYS A 58 -9.26 30.29 -14.24
CA LYS A 58 -10.30 29.36 -14.72
C LYS A 58 -9.81 28.44 -15.85
N PRO A 59 -8.71 27.70 -15.64
CA PRO A 59 -8.17 26.85 -16.69
C PRO A 59 -9.19 25.78 -17.07
N PRO A 60 -9.33 25.45 -18.35
CA PRO A 60 -10.20 24.36 -18.75
C PRO A 60 -9.70 23.05 -18.13
N LEU A 61 -10.63 22.22 -17.69
CA LEU A 61 -10.37 20.84 -17.28
C LEU A 61 -10.60 19.97 -18.52
N ASP A 62 -9.55 19.74 -19.30
CA ASP A 62 -9.52 19.05 -20.59
C ASP A 62 -8.41 17.98 -20.63
N ASP A 63 -8.27 17.29 -21.77
CA ASP A 63 -7.25 16.25 -21.98
C ASP A 63 -5.82 16.76 -21.70
N ALA A 64 -5.51 18.01 -22.08
CA ALA A 64 -4.20 18.59 -21.82
C ALA A 64 -3.96 18.74 -20.31
N ARG A 65 -4.99 19.13 -19.57
CA ARG A 65 -4.94 19.21 -18.12
C ARG A 65 -4.91 17.82 -17.48
N SER A 66 -5.64 16.87 -18.07
CA SER A 66 -5.62 15.46 -17.67
C SER A 66 -4.20 14.89 -17.63
N VAL A 67 -3.41 15.12 -18.70
CA VAL A 67 -2.00 14.69 -18.76
C VAL A 67 -1.19 15.26 -17.59
N ILE A 68 -1.37 16.55 -17.28
CA ILE A 68 -0.66 17.21 -16.17
C ILE A 68 -1.06 16.60 -14.82
N ILE A 69 -2.34 16.32 -14.61
CA ILE A 69 -2.87 15.71 -13.39
C ILE A 69 -2.30 14.30 -13.22
N TYR A 70 -2.36 13.50 -14.29
CA TYR A 70 -1.82 12.14 -14.31
C TYR A 70 -0.33 12.10 -13.98
N ASP A 71 0.47 12.90 -14.69
CA ASP A 71 1.92 12.95 -14.47
C ASP A 71 2.27 13.45 -13.04
N SER A 72 1.49 14.42 -12.53
CA SER A 72 1.66 14.94 -11.16
C SER A 72 1.29 13.89 -10.12
N TYR A 73 0.24 13.10 -10.36
CA TYR A 73 -0.20 12.04 -9.47
C TYR A 73 0.85 10.92 -9.37
N LEU A 74 1.38 10.45 -10.49
CA LEU A 74 2.47 9.48 -10.50
C LEU A 74 3.72 10.00 -9.78
N LYS A 75 4.08 11.26 -10.02
CA LYS A 75 5.21 11.91 -9.36
C LYS A 75 4.97 12.09 -7.86
N LEU A 76 3.74 12.29 -7.42
CA LEU A 76 3.39 12.39 -5.99
C LEU A 76 3.60 11.05 -5.29
N LEU A 77 3.19 9.94 -5.92
CA LEU A 77 3.32 8.60 -5.37
C LEU A 77 4.78 8.10 -5.41
N ASP A 78 5.46 8.31 -6.52
CA ASP A 78 6.83 7.81 -6.74
C ASP A 78 7.75 8.91 -7.30
N PRO A 79 8.12 9.90 -6.48
CA PRO A 79 8.94 11.03 -6.92
C PRO A 79 10.33 10.61 -7.41
N SER A 80 10.87 9.52 -6.87
CA SER A 80 12.20 8.98 -7.21
C SER A 80 12.15 7.95 -8.34
N ARG A 81 10.98 7.62 -8.86
CA ARG A 81 10.77 6.56 -9.86
C ARG A 81 11.38 5.22 -9.41
N SER A 82 11.17 4.89 -8.13
CA SER A 82 11.81 3.75 -7.47
C SER A 82 10.90 2.55 -7.30
N TYR A 83 9.61 2.71 -7.44
CA TYR A 83 8.61 1.69 -7.14
C TYR A 83 7.90 1.18 -8.38
N PHE A 84 7.33 2.07 -9.22
CA PHE A 84 6.63 1.64 -10.42
C PHE A 84 7.56 1.02 -11.46
N LEU A 85 7.11 -0.08 -12.05
CA LEU A 85 7.77 -0.68 -13.20
C LEU A 85 7.31 0.02 -14.49
N ALA A 86 8.12 -0.06 -15.54
CA ALA A 86 7.74 0.45 -16.86
C ALA A 86 6.43 -0.18 -17.38
N SER A 87 6.19 -1.47 -17.06
CA SER A 87 4.95 -2.17 -17.37
C SER A 87 3.73 -1.58 -16.66
N ASP A 88 3.89 -1.12 -15.41
CA ASP A 88 2.80 -0.49 -14.67
C ASP A 88 2.42 0.84 -15.32
N ILE A 89 3.41 1.64 -15.66
CA ILE A 89 3.19 2.93 -16.36
C ILE A 89 2.48 2.71 -17.70
N ALA A 90 2.95 1.74 -18.50
CA ALA A 90 2.31 1.40 -19.78
C ALA A 90 0.85 0.95 -19.61
N GLU A 91 0.53 0.24 -18.52
CA GLU A 91 -0.86 -0.13 -18.19
C GLU A 91 -1.71 1.10 -17.85
N PHE A 92 -1.14 2.08 -17.14
CA PHE A 92 -1.85 3.28 -16.68
C PHE A 92 -2.00 4.35 -17.77
N ASP A 93 -1.13 4.36 -18.78
CA ASP A 93 -1.14 5.36 -19.87
C ASP A 93 -2.46 5.43 -20.64
N LYS A 94 -3.26 4.35 -20.62
CA LYS A 94 -4.63 4.35 -21.17
C LYS A 94 -5.56 5.38 -20.52
N TRP A 95 -5.26 5.81 -19.29
CA TRP A 95 -6.05 6.79 -18.52
C TRP A 95 -5.49 8.21 -18.61
N LYS A 96 -4.32 8.37 -19.21
CA LYS A 96 -3.55 9.62 -19.18
C LYS A 96 -4.34 10.85 -19.64
N THR A 97 -5.22 10.69 -20.63
CA THR A 97 -6.07 11.77 -21.18
C THR A 97 -7.50 11.77 -20.60
N GLN A 98 -7.79 10.93 -19.61
CA GLN A 98 -9.15 10.73 -19.09
C GLN A 98 -9.31 11.19 -17.62
N PHE A 99 -8.24 11.64 -16.96
CA PHE A 99 -8.31 12.05 -15.55
C PHE A 99 -9.25 13.23 -15.32
N ASP A 100 -9.38 14.12 -16.28
CA ASP A 100 -10.33 15.23 -16.22
C ASP A 100 -11.80 14.75 -16.23
N ASP A 101 -12.11 13.72 -17.02
CA ASP A 101 -13.45 13.13 -17.08
C ASP A 101 -13.77 12.32 -15.82
N PHE A 102 -12.80 11.57 -15.29
CA PHE A 102 -12.94 10.88 -14.01
C PHE A 102 -13.21 11.86 -12.88
N LEU A 103 -12.47 12.96 -12.80
CA LEU A 103 -12.70 13.99 -11.79
C LEU A 103 -14.05 14.71 -11.96
N LYS A 104 -14.51 14.95 -13.18
CA LYS A 104 -15.82 15.56 -13.45
C LYS A 104 -16.97 14.64 -13.08
N SER A 105 -16.79 13.32 -13.26
CA SER A 105 -17.80 12.30 -12.93
C SER A 105 -17.74 11.81 -11.49
N GLY A 106 -16.63 12.09 -10.76
CA GLY A 106 -16.39 11.54 -9.43
C GLY A 106 -15.93 10.07 -9.45
N ASP A 107 -15.48 9.57 -10.61
CA ASP A 107 -14.91 8.21 -10.71
C ASP A 107 -13.46 8.21 -10.24
N LEU A 108 -13.23 7.82 -9.01
CA LEU A 108 -11.90 7.73 -8.43
C LEU A 108 -11.24 6.34 -8.59
N GLN A 109 -11.92 5.37 -9.21
CA GLN A 109 -11.41 4.01 -9.37
C GLN A 109 -10.04 3.93 -10.07
N PRO A 110 -9.76 4.67 -11.16
CA PRO A 110 -8.46 4.65 -11.81
C PRO A 110 -7.34 5.12 -10.88
N ALA A 111 -7.57 6.18 -10.11
CA ALA A 111 -6.60 6.69 -9.13
C ALA A 111 -6.33 5.66 -8.02
N PHE A 112 -7.38 5.02 -7.48
CA PHE A 112 -7.24 3.96 -6.49
C PHE A 112 -6.53 2.72 -7.04
N THR A 113 -6.74 2.38 -8.31
CA THR A 113 -6.03 1.28 -8.96
C THR A 113 -4.53 1.54 -9.05
N ILE A 114 -4.13 2.76 -9.44
CA ILE A 114 -2.73 3.18 -9.45
C ILE A 114 -2.16 3.14 -8.02
N TYR A 115 -2.91 3.66 -7.03
CA TYR A 115 -2.46 3.69 -5.64
C TYR A 115 -2.27 2.28 -5.05
N LYS A 116 -3.19 1.36 -5.30
CA LYS A 116 -3.04 -0.05 -4.89
C LYS A 116 -1.79 -0.68 -5.51
N ARG A 117 -1.56 -0.47 -6.80
CA ARG A 117 -0.34 -0.95 -7.46
C ARG A 117 0.93 -0.37 -6.81
N TYR A 118 0.91 0.90 -6.44
CA TYR A 118 2.01 1.51 -5.69
C TYR A 118 2.26 0.79 -4.37
N LEU A 119 1.20 0.54 -3.57
CA LEU A 119 1.32 -0.19 -2.30
C LEU A 119 1.88 -1.61 -2.48
N ASP A 120 1.45 -2.32 -3.52
CA ASP A 120 1.99 -3.65 -3.87
C ASP A 120 3.49 -3.59 -4.18
N ARG A 121 3.93 -2.57 -4.94
CA ARG A 121 5.35 -2.37 -5.25
C ARG A 121 6.17 -2.02 -4.03
N VAL A 122 5.66 -1.14 -3.17
CA VAL A 122 6.29 -0.81 -1.88
C VAL A 122 6.44 -2.05 -1.01
N LYS A 123 5.36 -2.84 -0.88
CA LYS A 123 5.38 -4.09 -0.11
C LYS A 123 6.41 -5.07 -0.67
N ALA A 124 6.37 -5.35 -1.96
CA ALA A 124 7.30 -6.28 -2.60
C ALA A 124 8.77 -5.86 -2.38
N ARG A 125 9.06 -4.55 -2.43
CA ARG A 125 10.40 -4.03 -2.17
C ARG A 125 10.83 -4.17 -0.71
N LEU A 126 9.90 -3.92 0.23
CA LEU A 126 10.16 -4.11 1.66
C LEU A 126 10.37 -5.59 2.00
N ASP A 127 9.52 -6.47 1.50
CA ASP A 127 9.65 -7.92 1.70
C ASP A 127 10.99 -8.43 1.17
N PHE A 128 11.41 -7.96 0.01
CA PHE A 128 12.72 -8.27 -0.55
C PHE A 128 13.86 -7.77 0.35
N ALA A 129 13.80 -6.51 0.78
CA ALA A 129 14.85 -5.93 1.63
C ALA A 129 14.96 -6.65 2.98
N LEU A 130 13.82 -6.98 3.61
CA LEU A 130 13.79 -7.76 4.85
C LEU A 130 14.36 -9.17 4.64
N GLY A 131 13.99 -9.84 3.55
CA GLY A 131 14.54 -11.16 3.22
C GLY A 131 16.05 -11.16 2.95
N GLU A 132 16.59 -10.05 2.43
CA GLU A 132 18.05 -9.92 2.28
C GLU A 132 18.76 -9.67 3.62
N LEU A 133 18.14 -8.88 4.52
CA LEU A 133 18.65 -8.65 5.88
C LEU A 133 18.67 -9.95 6.70
N ASP A 134 17.65 -10.78 6.59
CA ASP A 134 17.55 -12.07 7.30
C ASP A 134 18.65 -13.07 6.86
N LYS A 135 19.18 -12.94 5.64
CA LYS A 135 20.30 -13.76 5.12
C LYS A 135 21.64 -13.39 5.72
N GLY A 136 21.70 -12.33 6.53
CA GLY A 136 22.91 -11.82 7.17
C GLY A 136 23.62 -10.74 6.35
N VAL A 137 24.00 -9.67 7.04
CA VAL A 137 24.65 -8.47 6.46
C VAL A 137 26.08 -8.76 5.99
N ASP A 138 26.63 -9.91 6.35
CA ASP A 138 28.06 -10.29 6.11
C ASP A 138 28.44 -10.44 4.62
N LYS A 139 27.46 -10.34 3.72
CA LYS A 139 27.69 -10.45 2.26
C LYS A 139 27.25 -9.23 1.47
N LEU A 140 27.21 -8.07 2.07
CA LEU A 140 27.06 -6.82 1.32
C LEU A 140 28.38 -6.53 0.56
N ASP A 141 28.63 -7.34 -0.46
CA ASP A 141 29.65 -7.05 -1.45
C ASP A 141 29.30 -5.75 -2.18
N THR A 142 30.25 -4.84 -2.26
CA THR A 142 30.11 -3.55 -2.97
C THR A 142 29.60 -3.74 -4.41
N ALA A 143 29.90 -4.89 -5.04
CA ALA A 143 29.37 -5.29 -6.35
C ALA A 143 27.85 -5.49 -6.34
N TYR A 144 27.26 -5.99 -5.24
CA TYR A 144 25.82 -6.18 -5.09
C TYR A 144 25.10 -4.82 -4.99
N PHE A 145 25.67 -3.89 -4.22
CA PHE A 145 25.13 -2.52 -4.08
C PHE A 145 25.17 -1.78 -5.42
N THR A 146 26.26 -1.89 -6.16
CA THR A 146 26.42 -1.28 -7.47
C THR A 146 25.40 -1.87 -8.48
N ARG A 147 25.13 -3.17 -8.43
CA ARG A 147 24.19 -3.84 -9.31
C ARG A 147 22.73 -3.44 -8.98
N LEU A 148 22.41 -3.25 -7.71
CA LEU A 148 21.09 -2.82 -7.25
C LEU A 148 20.81 -1.37 -7.67
N VAL A 149 21.80 -0.49 -7.62
CA VAL A 149 21.70 0.92 -8.01
C VAL A 149 21.70 1.11 -9.53
N LEU A 150 22.44 0.29 -10.29
CA LEU A 150 22.58 0.43 -11.75
C LEU A 150 21.45 -0.21 -12.55
N ASN A 151 20.74 -1.21 -12.01
CA ASN A 151 19.58 -1.84 -12.69
C ASN A 151 18.27 -1.05 -12.53
N TRP A 152 18.31 0.13 -11.93
CA TRP A 152 17.13 1.01 -11.70
C TRP A 152 17.07 2.21 -12.66
N ARG A 153 17.78 2.14 -13.80
CA ARG A 153 17.68 3.18 -14.85
C ARG A 153 16.99 2.67 -16.09
#